data_4155fc8c0d3ce83842a7b056dff832a8
#
_entry.id   4155fc8c0d3ce83842a7b056dff832a8
#
_cell.length_a   1.000
_cell.length_b   1.000
_cell.length_c   1.000
_cell.angle_alpha   90.00
_cell.angle_beta   90.00
_cell.angle_gamma   90.00
#
_symmetry.space_group_name_H-M   'P 1'
#
loop_
_entity.id
_entity.type
_entity.pdbx_description
1 polymer ?
#
loop_
_entity_poly.entity_id
_entity_poly.type
_entity_poly.pdbx_seq_one_letter_code
_entity_poly.pdbx_strand_id
1 'polypeptide(L)'
;MPLTLAALLFSCSEKRNGEVEVMISDRPVSTGYIGNGVEWDPYDEAEAWGAEVSEEDWQKLFRRIDFMRPGYVRCMINSPYRYFNPETGTYNKTRNIESLKKLLQYCTDRNITVMYGEYNPPTWEMKEDQRWVEMSVDYLNYLVNDLGFSCIKYFVIFNEPDGDWASTNGDYDLWLSMLHRFAEKMDEYPGLREKVQFAAPDVVIDYRNNDSPYDAAGWVAQTAADADHLVGVYDLHAYPGQQQLRSGSYGAILQHHKASVPEGKKILLGEAGYKYWRPADSLLMKEYLRRVEGHPFTKGSDANMLVYDYFYGLDMPLLGMEVMNNGYSGIAAWMLDDAMHSNGDSGKTEDIKLWGMWNILGEELFDDPSQEEIRPWYYTWSLMCRYFPAGSTILHTEMNAEEGLFVAAAEKDGRHVIAAVNVTDADRELSLRLPAPLEGASLYRYQEENRPTDDEGLPLPLESGLSIAASYKTALPAQSFLLITNMN
;
A
#
# COMPACT_ATOMS: atom_id res chain seq x y z
N MET A 1 15.27 47.38 41.32
CA MET A 1 15.26 45.96 40.93
C MET A 1 15.65 45.88 39.48
N PRO A 2 16.81 45.37 39.11
CA PRO A 2 17.18 45.20 37.72
C PRO A 2 16.66 43.84 37.19
N LEU A 3 15.98 43.86 36.06
CA LEU A 3 15.63 42.68 35.27
C LEU A 3 16.90 42.12 34.63
N THR A 4 17.19 40.87 34.96
CA THR A 4 18.27 40.08 34.34
C THR A 4 17.71 39.45 33.05
N LEU A 5 18.17 39.92 31.92
CA LEU A 5 17.89 39.34 30.59
C LEU A 5 18.79 38.11 30.43
N ALA A 6 18.22 36.94 30.45
CA ALA A 6 18.94 35.70 30.13
C ALA A 6 19.10 35.61 28.60
N ALA A 7 20.31 35.87 28.14
CA ALA A 7 20.68 35.63 26.75
C ALA A 7 20.86 34.14 26.50
N LEU A 8 19.97 33.53 25.74
CA LEU A 8 20.15 32.22 25.16
C LEU A 8 21.25 32.29 24.09
N LEU A 9 22.44 31.83 24.48
CA LEU A 9 23.53 31.60 23.54
C LEU A 9 23.19 30.41 22.64
N PHE A 10 22.69 30.68 21.46
CA PHE A 10 22.74 29.70 20.38
C PHE A 10 24.20 29.52 19.97
N SER A 11 24.80 28.39 20.32
CA SER A 11 26.07 27.95 19.78
C SER A 11 25.91 27.69 18.30
N CYS A 12 26.36 28.61 17.44
CA CYS A 12 26.62 28.31 16.04
C CYS A 12 27.78 27.34 15.96
N SER A 13 27.51 26.03 15.91
CA SER A 13 28.46 25.05 15.40
C SER A 13 28.59 25.27 13.89
N GLU A 14 29.81 25.43 13.40
CA GLU A 14 30.09 25.41 11.95
C GLU A 14 29.47 24.12 11.37
N LYS A 15 28.41 24.27 10.55
CA LYS A 15 27.81 23.13 9.84
C LYS A 15 28.87 22.50 8.95
N ARG A 16 29.26 21.25 9.22
CA ARG A 16 30.01 20.45 8.26
C ARG A 16 29.10 20.25 7.05
N ASN A 17 29.60 20.61 5.87
CA ASN A 17 28.90 20.34 4.61
C ASN A 17 28.49 18.86 4.55
N GLY A 18 27.16 18.58 4.52
CA GLY A 18 26.62 17.23 4.41
C GLY A 18 26.05 16.61 5.69
N GLU A 19 26.14 17.26 6.86
CA GLU A 19 25.49 16.79 8.09
C GLU A 19 24.03 17.24 8.16
N VAL A 20 23.12 16.28 8.37
CA VAL A 20 21.67 16.50 8.50
C VAL A 20 21.24 16.12 9.92
N GLU A 21 20.75 17.08 10.67
CA GLU A 21 20.18 16.83 12.00
C GLU A 21 18.73 16.36 11.86
N VAL A 22 18.43 15.24 12.52
CA VAL A 22 17.09 14.66 12.60
C VAL A 22 16.73 14.47 14.06
N MET A 23 15.66 15.09 14.49
CA MET A 23 15.10 14.93 15.82
C MET A 23 13.83 14.07 15.73
N ILE A 24 13.80 12.95 16.45
CA ILE A 24 12.66 12.09 16.61
C ILE A 24 12.11 12.31 18.01
N SER A 25 10.89 12.84 18.11
CA SER A 25 10.25 13.12 19.39
C SER A 25 9.34 11.96 19.78
N ASP A 26 8.94 11.89 21.05
CA ASP A 26 7.91 11.00 21.55
C ASP A 26 6.48 11.48 21.24
N ARG A 27 6.33 12.63 20.59
CA ARG A 27 5.04 13.18 20.17
C ARG A 27 4.45 12.34 19.02
N PRO A 28 3.23 11.83 19.15
CA PRO A 28 2.61 11.07 18.06
C PRO A 28 2.16 11.97 16.90
N VAL A 29 2.38 11.52 15.67
CA VAL A 29 1.67 11.97 14.47
C VAL A 29 0.33 11.26 14.38
N SER A 30 0.34 9.93 14.58
CA SER A 30 -0.86 9.10 14.64
C SER A 30 -0.62 7.88 15.54
N THR A 31 -1.71 7.29 16.03
CA THR A 31 -1.69 6.09 16.88
C THR A 31 -2.53 4.99 16.27
N GLY A 32 -2.23 3.74 16.62
CA GLY A 32 -2.98 2.59 16.13
C GLY A 32 -2.88 2.43 14.62
N TYR A 33 -1.66 2.58 14.09
CA TYR A 33 -1.36 2.37 12.67
C TYR A 33 -1.89 1.02 12.20
N ILE A 34 -2.59 0.96 11.06
CA ILE A 34 -3.09 -0.30 10.49
C ILE A 34 -1.92 -1.09 9.91
N GLY A 35 -0.98 -0.40 9.29
CA GLY A 35 0.26 -0.98 8.76
C GLY A 35 0.52 -0.61 7.30
N ASN A 36 1.72 -0.94 6.84
CA ASN A 36 2.02 -1.03 5.42
C ASN A 36 1.58 -2.41 4.92
N GLY A 37 1.13 -2.48 3.69
CA GLY A 37 0.59 -3.68 3.11
C GLY A 37 0.73 -3.74 1.59
N VAL A 38 0.00 -4.66 1.00
CA VAL A 38 0.01 -4.92 -0.44
C VAL A 38 -1.37 -5.29 -0.92
N GLU A 39 -1.62 -5.06 -2.20
CA GLU A 39 -2.67 -5.76 -2.93
C GLU A 39 -2.24 -7.21 -3.12
N TRP A 40 -3.07 -8.14 -2.65
CA TRP A 40 -2.88 -9.57 -2.84
C TRP A 40 -4.22 -10.24 -3.11
N ASP A 41 -4.47 -10.50 -4.37
CA ASP A 41 -5.71 -11.06 -4.87
C ASP A 41 -5.60 -12.57 -5.12
N PRO A 42 -6.73 -13.27 -5.21
CA PRO A 42 -6.74 -14.73 -5.33
C PRO A 42 -6.56 -15.16 -6.77
N TYR A 43 -5.56 -14.98 -7.46
CA TYR A 43 -5.13 -15.51 -8.78
C TYR A 43 -6.26 -15.94 -9.76
N ASP A 44 -7.40 -15.23 -9.74
CA ASP A 44 -8.61 -15.58 -10.50
C ASP A 44 -8.37 -15.68 -12.00
N GLU A 45 -7.57 -14.76 -12.53
CA GLU A 45 -7.30 -14.73 -13.96
C GLU A 45 -6.34 -15.83 -14.38
N ALA A 46 -5.26 -16.07 -13.62
CA ALA A 46 -4.34 -17.16 -13.89
C ALA A 46 -5.04 -18.51 -13.88
N GLU A 47 -5.92 -18.75 -12.91
CA GLU A 47 -6.74 -19.97 -12.85
C GLU A 47 -7.70 -20.07 -14.05
N ALA A 48 -8.27 -18.93 -14.52
CA ALA A 48 -9.11 -18.92 -15.71
C ALA A 48 -8.33 -19.25 -16.99
N TRP A 49 -7.02 -18.98 -17.03
CA TRP A 49 -6.13 -19.38 -18.13
C TRP A 49 -5.68 -20.83 -18.04
N GLY A 50 -6.01 -21.52 -16.94
CA GLY A 50 -5.60 -22.90 -16.68
C GLY A 50 -4.22 -23.03 -16.04
N ALA A 51 -3.67 -21.93 -15.51
CA ALA A 51 -2.45 -21.91 -14.70
C ALA A 51 -2.84 -21.90 -13.22
N GLU A 52 -2.57 -22.96 -12.50
CA GLU A 52 -2.83 -23.07 -11.08
C GLU A 52 -1.54 -22.81 -10.31
N VAL A 53 -1.62 -21.99 -9.24
CA VAL A 53 -0.54 -21.80 -8.29
C VAL A 53 -0.33 -23.14 -7.56
N SER A 54 0.83 -23.76 -7.79
CA SER A 54 1.18 -25.06 -7.19
C SER A 54 1.37 -24.95 -5.68
N GLU A 55 1.44 -26.09 -4.98
CA GLU A 55 1.75 -26.06 -3.54
C GLU A 55 3.17 -25.55 -3.28
N GLU A 56 4.12 -25.76 -4.18
CA GLU A 56 5.48 -25.25 -4.08
C GLU A 56 5.50 -23.71 -4.20
N ASP A 57 4.73 -23.16 -5.14
CA ASP A 57 4.59 -21.70 -5.31
C ASP A 57 3.89 -21.06 -4.12
N TRP A 58 2.83 -21.68 -3.59
CA TRP A 58 2.21 -21.21 -2.36
C TRP A 58 3.21 -21.17 -1.18
N GLN A 59 4.06 -22.17 -1.04
CA GLN A 59 5.10 -22.16 0.01
C GLN A 59 6.16 -21.08 -0.24
N LYS A 60 6.53 -20.83 -1.50
CA LYS A 60 7.42 -19.74 -1.90
C LYS A 60 6.80 -18.37 -1.54
N LEU A 61 5.52 -18.16 -1.91
CA LEU A 61 4.76 -16.96 -1.55
C LEU A 61 4.70 -16.75 -0.04
N PHE A 62 4.33 -17.80 0.71
CA PHE A 62 4.20 -17.68 2.16
C PHE A 62 5.52 -17.35 2.84
N ARG A 63 6.66 -17.90 2.41
CA ARG A 63 7.98 -17.52 2.95
C ARG A 63 8.28 -16.04 2.75
N ARG A 64 7.99 -15.50 1.56
CA ARG A 64 8.20 -14.08 1.23
C ARG A 64 7.28 -13.17 2.04
N ILE A 65 6.02 -13.54 2.19
CA ILE A 65 5.04 -12.76 2.97
C ILE A 65 5.31 -12.90 4.48
N ASP A 66 5.76 -14.06 4.97
CA ASP A 66 6.20 -14.27 6.36
C ASP A 66 7.42 -13.40 6.72
N PHE A 67 8.32 -13.13 5.75
CA PHE A 67 9.37 -12.14 5.95
C PHE A 67 8.78 -10.74 5.99
N MET A 68 7.94 -10.37 5.03
CA MET A 68 7.34 -9.03 4.89
C MET A 68 6.47 -8.65 6.09
N ARG A 69 5.64 -9.56 6.62
CA ARG A 69 4.67 -9.33 7.71
C ARG A 69 3.78 -8.10 7.46
N PRO A 70 3.05 -8.03 6.36
CA PRO A 70 2.21 -6.87 6.08
C PRO A 70 1.18 -6.67 7.20
N GLY A 71 0.92 -5.42 7.59
CA GLY A 71 -0.08 -5.09 8.59
C GLY A 71 -1.50 -5.29 8.06
N TYR A 72 -1.68 -5.05 6.76
CA TYR A 72 -2.92 -5.34 6.07
C TYR A 72 -2.70 -5.75 4.61
N VAL A 73 -3.74 -6.35 4.04
CA VAL A 73 -3.82 -6.78 2.65
C VAL A 73 -5.11 -6.23 2.06
N ARG A 74 -5.06 -5.58 0.92
CA ARG A 74 -6.23 -5.37 0.08
C ARG A 74 -6.41 -6.61 -0.78
N CYS A 75 -7.62 -7.17 -0.80
CA CYS A 75 -7.94 -8.40 -1.52
C CYS A 75 -9.23 -8.22 -2.29
N MET A 76 -9.12 -8.02 -3.58
CA MET A 76 -10.22 -7.79 -4.48
C MET A 76 -10.53 -9.06 -5.29
N ILE A 77 -11.79 -9.23 -5.66
CA ILE A 77 -12.20 -10.37 -6.47
C ILE A 77 -12.89 -9.95 -7.76
N ASN A 78 -12.82 -10.84 -8.74
CA ASN A 78 -13.66 -10.81 -9.93
C ASN A 78 -14.90 -11.67 -9.71
N SER A 79 -16.01 -11.05 -9.33
CA SER A 79 -17.27 -11.75 -9.05
C SER A 79 -17.78 -12.62 -10.22
N PRO A 80 -17.59 -12.28 -11.52
CA PRO A 80 -17.93 -13.17 -12.64
C PRO A 80 -17.13 -14.46 -12.65
N TYR A 81 -15.92 -14.46 -12.15
CA TYR A 81 -15.11 -15.67 -12.01
C TYR A 81 -15.45 -16.42 -10.72
N ARG A 82 -15.69 -15.74 -9.62
CA ARG A 82 -15.92 -16.34 -8.31
C ARG A 82 -17.31 -16.93 -8.17
N TYR A 83 -18.26 -16.17 -7.71
CA TYR A 83 -19.56 -16.67 -7.27
C TYR A 83 -20.68 -16.54 -8.32
N PHE A 84 -20.48 -15.78 -9.37
CA PHE A 84 -21.45 -15.55 -10.42
C PHE A 84 -20.98 -16.09 -11.77
N ASN A 85 -21.84 -16.84 -12.47
CA ASN A 85 -21.56 -17.24 -13.83
C ASN A 85 -22.40 -16.39 -14.79
N PRO A 86 -21.80 -15.44 -15.55
CA PRO A 86 -22.55 -14.55 -16.42
C PRO A 86 -23.23 -15.26 -17.60
N GLU A 87 -22.70 -16.40 -18.08
CA GLU A 87 -23.29 -17.15 -19.18
C GLU A 87 -24.61 -17.81 -18.79
N THR A 88 -24.70 -18.34 -17.58
CA THR A 88 -25.90 -19.03 -17.07
C THR A 88 -26.73 -18.18 -16.13
N GLY A 89 -26.20 -17.04 -15.69
CA GLY A 89 -26.82 -16.20 -14.67
C GLY A 89 -26.92 -16.86 -13.30
N THR A 90 -26.11 -17.87 -12.99
CA THR A 90 -26.19 -18.63 -11.74
C THR A 90 -25.25 -18.09 -10.67
N TYR A 91 -25.74 -18.07 -9.43
CA TYR A 91 -24.97 -17.81 -8.22
C TYR A 91 -24.54 -19.09 -7.55
N ASN A 92 -23.25 -19.21 -7.20
CA ASN A 92 -22.69 -20.36 -6.47
C ASN A 92 -21.48 -19.90 -5.64
N LYS A 93 -21.66 -19.78 -4.33
CA LYS A 93 -20.61 -19.30 -3.39
C LYS A 93 -19.45 -20.28 -3.16
N THR A 94 -19.53 -21.50 -3.68
CA THR A 94 -18.41 -22.47 -3.60
C THR A 94 -17.61 -22.58 -4.90
N ARG A 95 -18.01 -21.83 -5.94
CA ARG A 95 -17.32 -21.84 -7.22
C ARG A 95 -15.95 -21.15 -7.10
N ASN A 96 -14.91 -21.79 -7.64
CA ASN A 96 -13.55 -21.25 -7.75
C ASN A 96 -13.00 -20.61 -6.46
N ILE A 97 -13.32 -21.15 -5.28
CA ILE A 97 -13.07 -20.49 -4.00
C ILE A 97 -11.70 -20.86 -3.38
N GLU A 98 -10.99 -21.87 -3.89
CA GLU A 98 -9.90 -22.49 -3.15
C GLU A 98 -8.68 -21.57 -2.96
N SER A 99 -8.27 -20.79 -3.97
CA SER A 99 -7.17 -19.82 -3.81
C SER A 99 -7.53 -18.69 -2.84
N LEU A 100 -8.76 -18.17 -2.92
CA LEU A 100 -9.27 -17.18 -1.96
C LEU A 100 -9.29 -17.74 -0.52
N LYS A 101 -9.74 -18.96 -0.31
CA LYS A 101 -9.70 -19.61 1.00
C LYS A 101 -8.28 -19.73 1.54
N LYS A 102 -7.32 -20.11 0.69
CA LYS A 102 -5.92 -20.26 1.07
C LYS A 102 -5.32 -18.94 1.52
N LEU A 103 -5.57 -17.86 0.76
CA LEU A 103 -5.17 -16.50 1.09
C LEU A 103 -5.81 -16.01 2.41
N LEU A 104 -7.13 -16.11 2.54
CA LEU A 104 -7.86 -15.63 3.72
C LEU A 104 -7.51 -16.45 4.98
N GLN A 105 -7.26 -17.76 4.84
CA GLN A 105 -6.78 -18.58 5.95
C GLN A 105 -5.39 -18.13 6.40
N TYR A 106 -4.47 -17.89 5.45
CA TYR A 106 -3.14 -17.36 5.75
C TYR A 106 -3.21 -16.04 6.53
N CYS A 107 -4.05 -15.10 6.07
CA CYS A 107 -4.25 -13.82 6.74
C CYS A 107 -4.90 -13.97 8.13
N THR A 108 -5.86 -14.88 8.26
CA THR A 108 -6.53 -15.18 9.55
C THR A 108 -5.53 -15.71 10.57
N ASP A 109 -4.72 -16.69 10.19
CA ASP A 109 -3.74 -17.33 11.08
C ASP A 109 -2.66 -16.37 11.58
N ARG A 110 -2.36 -15.32 10.80
CA ARG A 110 -1.33 -14.31 11.12
C ARG A 110 -1.91 -13.00 11.64
N ASN A 111 -3.23 -12.94 11.81
CA ASN A 111 -3.93 -11.74 12.27
C ASN A 111 -3.65 -10.50 11.38
N ILE A 112 -3.53 -10.72 10.06
CA ILE A 112 -3.39 -9.66 9.06
C ILE A 112 -4.79 -9.10 8.78
N THR A 113 -4.96 -7.78 8.81
CA THR A 113 -6.21 -7.14 8.43
C THR A 113 -6.42 -7.27 6.93
N VAL A 114 -7.60 -7.73 6.51
CA VAL A 114 -7.99 -7.78 5.09
C VAL A 114 -9.06 -6.72 4.80
N MET A 115 -8.79 -5.89 3.80
CA MET A 115 -9.77 -5.08 3.11
C MET A 115 -10.21 -5.89 1.88
N TYR A 116 -11.40 -6.44 1.96
CA TYR A 116 -11.98 -7.27 0.92
C TYR A 116 -12.92 -6.44 0.03
N GLY A 117 -12.98 -6.73 -1.25
CA GLY A 117 -13.91 -6.03 -2.14
C GLY A 117 -14.09 -6.69 -3.50
N GLU A 118 -14.83 -6.00 -4.35
CA GLU A 118 -15.09 -6.39 -5.73
C GLU A 118 -14.63 -5.28 -6.67
N TYR A 119 -13.93 -5.63 -7.76
CA TYR A 119 -13.52 -4.62 -8.73
C TYR A 119 -14.71 -3.94 -9.38
N ASN A 120 -15.70 -4.74 -9.80
CA ASN A 120 -16.90 -4.28 -10.45
C ASN A 120 -18.07 -5.21 -10.09
N PRO A 121 -19.33 -4.78 -10.32
CA PRO A 121 -20.47 -5.70 -10.29
C PRO A 121 -20.27 -6.85 -11.30
N PRO A 122 -20.96 -7.99 -11.16
CA PRO A 122 -20.80 -9.15 -12.00
C PRO A 122 -20.96 -8.89 -13.51
N THR A 123 -21.79 -7.93 -13.86
CA THR A 123 -21.83 -7.26 -15.17
C THR A 123 -22.11 -5.78 -14.96
N TRP A 124 -21.71 -4.92 -15.88
CA TRP A 124 -21.89 -3.48 -15.74
C TRP A 124 -23.35 -3.04 -15.63
N GLU A 125 -24.27 -3.81 -16.24
CA GLU A 125 -25.72 -3.58 -16.14
C GLU A 125 -26.24 -3.83 -14.73
N MET A 126 -25.52 -4.64 -13.92
CA MET A 126 -25.93 -4.97 -12.55
C MET A 126 -25.50 -3.91 -11.52
N LYS A 127 -24.89 -2.80 -11.90
CA LYS A 127 -24.39 -1.77 -10.98
C LYS A 127 -25.43 -1.20 -10.02
N GLU A 128 -26.71 -1.29 -10.35
CA GLU A 128 -27.86 -0.89 -9.52
C GLU A 128 -28.79 -2.06 -9.17
N ASP A 129 -28.40 -3.29 -9.53
CA ASP A 129 -29.27 -4.45 -9.34
C ASP A 129 -29.25 -4.92 -7.88
N GLN A 130 -30.43 -5.06 -7.29
CA GLN A 130 -30.60 -5.63 -5.95
C GLN A 130 -30.05 -7.04 -5.85
N ARG A 131 -30.10 -7.80 -6.92
CA ARG A 131 -29.57 -9.15 -6.97
C ARG A 131 -28.06 -9.19 -6.74
N TRP A 132 -27.30 -8.21 -7.26
CA TRP A 132 -25.88 -8.10 -6.96
C TRP A 132 -25.65 -7.86 -5.46
N VAL A 133 -26.36 -6.91 -4.86
CA VAL A 133 -26.28 -6.64 -3.40
C VAL A 133 -26.54 -7.92 -2.60
N GLU A 134 -27.58 -8.68 -2.96
CA GLU A 134 -27.92 -9.95 -2.28
C GLU A 134 -26.82 -11.00 -2.41
N MET A 135 -26.28 -11.21 -3.62
CA MET A 135 -25.22 -12.19 -3.87
C MET A 135 -23.91 -11.80 -3.18
N SER A 136 -23.48 -10.55 -3.32
CA SER A 136 -22.23 -10.08 -2.78
C SER A 136 -22.22 -10.11 -1.25
N VAL A 137 -23.32 -9.66 -0.61
CA VAL A 137 -23.42 -9.70 0.86
C VAL A 137 -23.59 -11.14 1.39
N ASP A 138 -24.34 -12.01 0.71
CA ASP A 138 -24.40 -13.43 1.08
C ASP A 138 -23.03 -14.10 0.97
N TYR A 139 -22.25 -13.74 -0.06
CA TYR A 139 -20.89 -14.25 -0.22
C TYR A 139 -19.94 -13.74 0.87
N LEU A 140 -19.99 -12.44 1.19
CA LEU A 140 -19.24 -11.88 2.31
C LEU A 140 -19.63 -12.55 3.65
N ASN A 141 -20.93 -12.74 3.89
CA ASN A 141 -21.41 -13.46 5.07
C ASN A 141 -20.88 -14.90 5.12
N TYR A 142 -20.88 -15.60 3.98
CA TYR A 142 -20.32 -16.95 3.88
C TYR A 142 -18.84 -16.98 4.26
N LEU A 143 -18.04 -16.05 3.75
CA LEU A 143 -16.60 -15.95 4.08
C LEU A 143 -16.39 -15.67 5.58
N VAL A 144 -17.14 -14.71 6.14
CA VAL A 144 -16.90 -14.20 7.50
C VAL A 144 -17.55 -15.06 8.57
N ASN A 145 -18.83 -15.46 8.38
CA ASN A 145 -19.59 -16.16 9.40
C ASN A 145 -19.58 -17.68 9.23
N ASP A 146 -19.70 -18.18 8.01
CA ASP A 146 -19.78 -19.64 7.78
C ASP A 146 -18.38 -20.25 7.75
N LEU A 147 -17.41 -19.63 7.04
CA LEU A 147 -16.02 -20.11 6.97
C LEU A 147 -15.11 -19.56 8.08
N GLY A 148 -15.52 -18.48 8.76
CA GLY A 148 -14.83 -17.97 9.94
C GLY A 148 -13.58 -17.12 9.63
N PHE A 149 -13.44 -16.54 8.45
CA PHE A 149 -12.31 -15.68 8.11
C PHE A 149 -12.37 -14.34 8.85
N SER A 150 -11.86 -14.35 10.06
CA SER A 150 -11.87 -13.19 10.95
C SER A 150 -10.93 -12.07 10.53
N CYS A 151 -10.08 -12.30 9.54
CA CYS A 151 -9.17 -11.29 8.98
C CYS A 151 -9.89 -10.19 8.21
N ILE A 152 -11.06 -10.49 7.59
CA ILE A 152 -11.84 -9.49 6.82
C ILE A 152 -12.41 -8.46 7.79
N LYS A 153 -11.94 -7.21 7.69
CA LYS A 153 -12.35 -6.09 8.55
C LYS A 153 -13.03 -4.97 7.79
N TYR A 154 -12.68 -4.81 6.52
CA TYR A 154 -13.22 -3.77 5.66
C TYR A 154 -13.77 -4.35 4.37
N PHE A 155 -14.79 -3.69 3.83
CA PHE A 155 -15.43 -4.07 2.58
C PHE A 155 -15.52 -2.87 1.64
N VAL A 156 -15.03 -3.06 0.41
CA VAL A 156 -15.12 -2.12 -0.71
C VAL A 156 -16.19 -2.62 -1.68
N ILE A 157 -17.16 -1.77 -1.99
CA ILE A 157 -18.29 -2.17 -2.88
C ILE A 157 -18.02 -1.87 -4.36
N PHE A 158 -17.23 -0.84 -4.66
CA PHE A 158 -16.80 -0.46 -6.01
C PHE A 158 -15.36 -0.01 -5.93
N ASN A 159 -14.52 -0.54 -6.80
CA ASN A 159 -13.18 -0.03 -7.01
C ASN A 159 -13.24 1.27 -7.81
N GLU A 160 -12.63 2.33 -7.26
CA GLU A 160 -12.44 3.63 -7.91
C GLU A 160 -13.72 4.21 -8.55
N PRO A 161 -14.81 4.37 -7.77
CA PRO A 161 -16.11 4.75 -8.31
C PRO A 161 -16.14 6.15 -8.96
N ASP A 162 -15.12 6.96 -8.71
CA ASP A 162 -14.93 8.28 -9.35
C ASP A 162 -14.34 8.20 -10.76
N GLY A 163 -13.79 7.02 -11.17
CA GLY A 163 -13.17 6.80 -12.47
C GLY A 163 -14.17 6.60 -13.62
N ASP A 164 -13.77 6.98 -14.85
CA ASP A 164 -14.53 6.70 -16.06
C ASP A 164 -14.38 5.24 -16.53
N TRP A 165 -13.47 4.50 -15.92
CA TRP A 165 -13.29 3.05 -16.06
C TRP A 165 -14.14 2.22 -15.09
N ALA A 166 -14.81 2.85 -14.12
CA ALA A 166 -15.73 2.17 -13.23
C ALA A 166 -17.16 2.18 -13.77
N SER A 167 -17.96 1.19 -13.38
CA SER A 167 -19.36 1.13 -13.81
C SER A 167 -20.21 2.30 -13.29
N THR A 168 -19.80 2.94 -12.23
CA THR A 168 -20.39 4.18 -11.66
C THR A 168 -20.09 5.42 -12.50
N ASN A 169 -18.95 5.46 -13.20
CA ASN A 169 -18.51 6.60 -14.01
C ASN A 169 -18.55 7.94 -13.25
N GLY A 170 -18.13 7.95 -12.00
CA GLY A 170 -18.10 9.17 -11.17
C GLY A 170 -19.45 9.63 -10.64
N ASP A 171 -20.52 8.83 -10.77
CA ASP A 171 -21.85 9.13 -10.22
C ASP A 171 -21.88 8.88 -8.71
N TYR A 172 -21.71 9.95 -7.94
CA TYR A 172 -21.72 9.90 -6.49
C TYR A 172 -23.06 9.44 -5.91
N ASP A 173 -24.18 9.90 -6.48
CA ASP A 173 -25.53 9.58 -5.96
C ASP A 173 -25.84 8.09 -6.15
N LEU A 174 -25.43 7.53 -7.28
CA LEU A 174 -25.51 6.10 -7.54
C LEU A 174 -24.67 5.32 -6.51
N TRP A 175 -23.39 5.69 -6.35
CA TRP A 175 -22.50 5.05 -5.38
C TRP A 175 -23.07 5.11 -3.95
N LEU A 176 -23.53 6.28 -3.51
CA LEU A 176 -24.12 6.47 -2.17
C LEU A 176 -25.37 5.61 -1.97
N SER A 177 -26.26 5.58 -2.97
CA SER A 177 -27.45 4.72 -2.96
C SER A 177 -27.10 3.25 -2.78
N MET A 178 -26.08 2.79 -3.51
CA MET A 178 -25.61 1.40 -3.40
C MET A 178 -24.97 1.14 -2.04
N LEU A 179 -24.17 2.06 -1.51
CA LEU A 179 -23.59 1.93 -0.16
C LEU A 179 -24.67 1.70 0.91
N HIS A 180 -25.76 2.45 0.86
CA HIS A 180 -26.88 2.26 1.77
C HIS A 180 -27.56 0.89 1.59
N ARG A 181 -27.79 0.45 0.35
CA ARG A 181 -28.41 -0.86 0.07
C ARG A 181 -27.54 -2.03 0.54
N PHE A 182 -26.20 -1.93 0.36
CA PHE A 182 -25.27 -2.90 0.91
C PHE A 182 -25.30 -2.90 2.44
N ALA A 183 -25.35 -1.74 3.07
CA ALA A 183 -25.44 -1.63 4.53
C ALA A 183 -26.72 -2.26 5.07
N GLU A 184 -27.87 -1.94 4.49
CA GLU A 184 -29.18 -2.52 4.85
C GLU A 184 -29.14 -4.06 4.70
N LYS A 185 -28.56 -4.55 3.61
CA LYS A 185 -28.45 -6.01 3.40
C LYS A 185 -27.53 -6.67 4.39
N MET A 186 -26.38 -6.07 4.74
CA MET A 186 -25.48 -6.58 5.77
C MET A 186 -26.16 -6.65 7.16
N ASP A 187 -27.08 -5.74 7.47
CA ASP A 187 -27.83 -5.72 8.73
C ASP A 187 -28.81 -6.91 8.86
N GLU A 188 -29.17 -7.57 7.74
CA GLU A 188 -29.98 -8.79 7.78
C GLU A 188 -29.19 -10.00 8.30
N TYR A 189 -27.85 -9.97 8.28
CA TYR A 189 -26.98 -11.06 8.75
C TYR A 189 -26.44 -10.77 10.15
N PRO A 190 -26.70 -11.67 11.15
CA PRO A 190 -26.30 -11.43 12.52
C PRO A 190 -24.83 -11.11 12.71
N GLY A 191 -24.53 -9.93 13.23
CA GLY A 191 -23.18 -9.49 13.59
C GLY A 191 -22.24 -9.22 12.41
N LEU A 192 -22.71 -9.25 11.16
CA LEU A 192 -21.84 -9.04 9.99
C LEU A 192 -21.26 -7.63 9.99
N ARG A 193 -22.09 -6.58 10.17
CA ARG A 193 -21.62 -5.19 10.22
C ARG A 193 -20.80 -4.84 11.45
N GLU A 194 -20.92 -5.60 12.51
CA GLU A 194 -20.05 -5.45 13.69
C GLU A 194 -18.63 -5.97 13.41
N LYS A 195 -18.49 -6.97 12.53
CA LYS A 195 -17.23 -7.58 12.16
C LYS A 195 -16.56 -6.91 10.98
N VAL A 196 -17.36 -6.42 10.02
CA VAL A 196 -16.88 -5.84 8.75
C VAL A 196 -17.52 -4.48 8.54
N GLN A 197 -16.70 -3.45 8.35
CA GLN A 197 -17.12 -2.08 8.10
C GLN A 197 -16.74 -1.69 6.66
N PHE A 198 -17.36 -0.62 6.12
CA PHE A 198 -16.98 -0.16 4.78
C PHE A 198 -15.65 0.58 4.78
N ALA A 199 -14.80 0.30 3.77
CA ALA A 199 -13.76 1.21 3.33
C ALA A 199 -14.36 2.07 2.20
N ALA A 200 -14.30 3.39 2.34
CA ALA A 200 -15.00 4.30 1.45
C ALA A 200 -14.36 5.71 1.48
N PRO A 201 -14.44 6.49 0.38
CA PRO A 201 -15.13 6.17 -0.87
C PRO A 201 -14.32 5.37 -1.90
N ASP A 202 -13.05 5.03 -1.67
CA ASP A 202 -12.17 4.23 -2.56
C ASP A 202 -11.85 4.98 -3.88
N VAL A 203 -11.50 6.26 -3.80
CA VAL A 203 -11.34 7.16 -4.95
C VAL A 203 -9.89 7.56 -5.21
N VAL A 204 -9.58 7.99 -6.45
CA VAL A 204 -8.21 8.24 -6.91
C VAL A 204 -7.79 9.68 -6.74
N ILE A 205 -6.79 9.95 -5.90
CA ILE A 205 -6.27 11.31 -5.63
C ILE A 205 -5.74 12.00 -6.91
N ASP A 206 -5.07 11.25 -7.74
CA ASP A 206 -4.29 11.77 -8.87
C ASP A 206 -5.09 11.84 -10.18
N TYR A 207 -6.40 11.59 -10.11
CA TYR A 207 -7.31 11.57 -11.25
C TYR A 207 -8.47 12.56 -11.07
N ARG A 208 -9.02 13.06 -12.15
CA ARG A 208 -10.23 13.88 -12.18
C ARG A 208 -11.14 13.46 -13.33
N ASN A 209 -12.26 12.85 -12.99
CA ASN A 209 -13.34 12.61 -13.95
C ASN A 209 -14.12 13.92 -14.15
N ASN A 210 -14.22 14.38 -15.42
CA ASN A 210 -14.94 15.60 -15.75
C ASN A 210 -16.48 15.45 -15.64
N ASP A 211 -16.97 14.23 -15.71
CA ASP A 211 -18.40 13.92 -15.57
C ASP A 211 -18.83 13.79 -14.08
N SER A 212 -17.87 13.60 -13.16
CA SER A 212 -18.14 13.57 -11.74
C SER A 212 -18.36 14.97 -11.19
N PRO A 213 -19.35 15.18 -10.28
CA PRO A 213 -19.57 16.47 -9.63
C PRO A 213 -18.41 16.86 -8.70
N TYR A 214 -17.66 15.89 -8.19
CA TYR A 214 -16.61 16.07 -7.19
C TYR A 214 -15.25 15.56 -7.68
N ASP A 215 -14.16 16.16 -7.20
CA ASP A 215 -12.82 15.55 -7.18
C ASP A 215 -12.70 14.61 -5.96
N ALA A 216 -11.57 13.92 -5.81
CA ALA A 216 -11.38 12.96 -4.72
C ALA A 216 -11.56 13.60 -3.33
N ALA A 217 -11.08 14.84 -3.11
CA ALA A 217 -11.29 15.55 -1.86
C ALA A 217 -12.77 15.89 -1.62
N GLY A 218 -13.50 16.23 -2.67
CA GLY A 218 -14.94 16.44 -2.65
C GLY A 218 -15.72 15.16 -2.35
N TRP A 219 -15.30 14.01 -2.93
CA TRP A 219 -15.88 12.70 -2.60
C TRP A 219 -15.71 12.37 -1.10
N VAL A 220 -14.51 12.59 -0.53
CA VAL A 220 -14.26 12.40 0.91
C VAL A 220 -15.17 13.31 1.75
N ALA A 221 -15.24 14.60 1.40
CA ALA A 221 -16.05 15.57 2.13
C ALA A 221 -17.54 15.21 2.10
N GLN A 222 -18.04 14.80 0.93
CA GLN A 222 -19.44 14.45 0.77
C GLN A 222 -19.77 13.13 1.47
N THR A 223 -18.89 12.12 1.38
CA THR A 223 -19.01 10.86 2.13
C THR A 223 -19.07 11.11 3.65
N ALA A 224 -18.23 12.04 4.15
CA ALA A 224 -18.24 12.43 5.56
C ALA A 224 -19.56 13.11 5.96
N ALA A 225 -20.18 13.86 5.06
CA ALA A 225 -21.47 14.51 5.33
C ALA A 225 -22.65 13.53 5.29
N ASP A 226 -22.65 12.60 4.34
CA ASP A 226 -23.85 11.79 4.03
C ASP A 226 -23.80 10.40 4.67
N ALA A 227 -22.60 9.80 4.83
CA ALA A 227 -22.45 8.37 5.16
C ALA A 227 -21.37 8.06 6.21
N ASP A 228 -20.84 9.03 6.97
CA ASP A 228 -19.77 8.78 7.96
C ASP A 228 -20.09 7.64 8.94
N HIS A 229 -21.36 7.50 9.33
CA HIS A 229 -21.82 6.45 10.24
C HIS A 229 -21.68 5.02 9.66
N LEU A 230 -21.53 4.87 8.35
CA LEU A 230 -21.30 3.59 7.65
C LEU A 230 -19.81 3.31 7.47
N VAL A 231 -18.96 4.36 7.43
CA VAL A 231 -17.55 4.27 7.10
C VAL A 231 -16.72 3.82 8.32
N GLY A 232 -16.02 2.71 8.19
CA GLY A 232 -15.04 2.24 9.18
C GLY A 232 -13.66 2.84 8.96
N VAL A 233 -13.28 3.04 7.70
CA VAL A 233 -12.03 3.66 7.29
C VAL A 233 -12.24 4.44 5.99
N TYR A 234 -11.68 5.66 5.92
CA TYR A 234 -11.63 6.40 4.66
C TYR A 234 -10.54 5.84 3.79
N ASP A 235 -10.87 5.60 2.54
CA ASP A 235 -9.99 4.95 1.58
C ASP A 235 -9.79 5.79 0.33
N LEU A 236 -8.51 5.92 -0.06
CA LEU A 236 -8.07 6.64 -1.24
C LEU A 236 -7.01 5.83 -1.98
N HIS A 237 -6.90 6.05 -3.29
CA HIS A 237 -5.83 5.53 -4.12
C HIS A 237 -4.87 6.64 -4.54
N ALA A 238 -3.58 6.35 -4.61
CA ALA A 238 -2.56 7.36 -4.88
C ALA A 238 -1.48 6.88 -5.85
N TYR A 239 -1.31 7.63 -6.94
CA TYR A 239 -0.31 7.38 -7.96
C TYR A 239 0.45 8.66 -8.34
N PRO A 240 1.27 9.22 -7.43
CA PRO A 240 2.05 10.42 -7.70
C PRO A 240 3.08 10.20 -8.81
N GLY A 241 3.53 11.29 -9.41
CA GLY A 241 4.73 11.28 -10.24
C GLY A 241 6.01 11.26 -9.39
N GLN A 242 7.12 10.77 -9.94
CA GLN A 242 8.38 10.66 -9.21
C GLN A 242 8.90 12.01 -8.70
N GLN A 243 8.93 13.03 -9.56
CA GLN A 243 9.42 14.35 -9.17
C GLN A 243 8.55 14.98 -8.08
N GLN A 244 7.23 14.81 -8.17
CA GLN A 244 6.28 15.29 -7.17
C GLN A 244 6.53 14.64 -5.80
N LEU A 245 6.81 13.33 -5.80
CA LEU A 245 7.13 12.58 -4.60
C LEU A 245 8.49 13.00 -4.02
N ARG A 246 9.56 13.02 -4.85
CA ARG A 246 10.93 13.32 -4.41
C ARG A 246 11.15 14.76 -3.96
N SER A 247 10.31 15.71 -4.39
CA SER A 247 10.33 17.09 -3.89
C SER A 247 9.62 17.27 -2.55
N GLY A 248 8.91 16.25 -2.04
CA GLY A 248 8.09 16.35 -0.83
C GLY A 248 6.78 17.11 -1.02
N SER A 249 6.46 17.56 -2.24
CA SER A 249 5.23 18.33 -2.49
C SER A 249 3.95 17.50 -2.36
N TYR A 250 4.08 16.18 -2.40
CA TYR A 250 2.93 15.27 -2.28
C TYR A 250 2.30 15.29 -0.89
N GLY A 251 3.06 15.57 0.16
CA GLY A 251 2.55 15.71 1.52
C GLY A 251 1.42 16.73 1.66
N ALA A 252 1.50 17.86 0.95
CA ALA A 252 0.42 18.87 0.95
C ALA A 252 -0.87 18.34 0.28
N ILE A 253 -0.74 17.50 -0.73
CA ILE A 253 -1.88 16.85 -1.41
C ILE A 253 -2.55 15.85 -0.45
N LEU A 254 -1.77 15.02 0.23
CA LEU A 254 -2.27 14.09 1.24
C LEU A 254 -3.02 14.84 2.36
N GLN A 255 -2.46 15.92 2.87
CA GLN A 255 -3.12 16.74 3.89
C GLN A 255 -4.44 17.35 3.40
N HIS A 256 -4.49 17.82 2.15
CA HIS A 256 -5.70 18.38 1.54
C HIS A 256 -6.84 17.35 1.54
N HIS A 257 -6.58 16.12 1.10
CA HIS A 257 -7.60 15.06 1.06
C HIS A 257 -8.03 14.58 2.45
N LYS A 258 -7.10 14.56 3.40
CA LYS A 258 -7.40 14.21 4.79
C LYS A 258 -8.22 15.27 5.52
N ALA A 259 -8.18 16.53 5.10
CA ALA A 259 -8.78 17.65 5.84
C ALA A 259 -10.29 17.52 6.07
N SER A 260 -11.01 16.77 5.22
CA SER A 260 -12.45 16.52 5.33
C SER A 260 -12.81 15.25 6.10
N VAL A 261 -11.82 14.45 6.51
CA VAL A 261 -12.06 13.23 7.29
C VAL A 261 -12.45 13.62 8.73
N PRO A 262 -13.56 13.12 9.28
CA PRO A 262 -14.01 13.44 10.63
C PRO A 262 -12.98 13.07 11.70
N GLU A 263 -12.91 13.86 12.76
CA GLU A 263 -12.03 13.59 13.91
C GLU A 263 -12.28 12.19 14.49
N GLY A 264 -11.22 11.46 14.77
CA GLY A 264 -11.27 10.09 15.29
C GLY A 264 -11.42 8.99 14.23
N LYS A 265 -11.75 9.35 12.99
CA LYS A 265 -11.76 8.39 11.87
C LYS A 265 -10.37 8.18 11.29
N LYS A 266 -10.12 6.98 10.82
CA LYS A 266 -8.88 6.61 10.13
C LYS A 266 -9.03 6.85 8.63
N ILE A 267 -7.90 7.20 8.01
CA ILE A 267 -7.76 7.25 6.56
C ILE A 267 -6.51 6.47 6.15
N LEU A 268 -6.58 5.78 5.02
CA LEU A 268 -5.47 5.04 4.46
C LEU A 268 -5.43 5.18 2.93
N LEU A 269 -4.37 4.68 2.33
CA LEU A 269 -4.31 4.42 0.90
C LEU A 269 -4.54 2.93 0.67
N GLY A 270 -5.72 2.57 0.19
CA GLY A 270 -6.07 1.17 -0.13
C GLY A 270 -5.26 0.64 -1.29
N GLU A 271 -4.89 1.52 -2.20
CA GLU A 271 -4.06 1.19 -3.35
C GLU A 271 -3.06 2.31 -3.63
N ALA A 272 -1.80 1.97 -3.83
CA ALA A 272 -0.77 2.97 -4.09
C ALA A 272 0.42 2.42 -4.87
N GLY A 273 0.93 3.25 -5.75
CA GLY A 273 2.17 3.07 -6.48
C GLY A 273 2.67 4.42 -6.94
N TYR A 274 3.57 4.48 -7.90
CA TYR A 274 3.80 5.74 -8.57
C TYR A 274 3.83 5.57 -10.09
N LYS A 275 3.41 6.61 -10.77
CA LYS A 275 3.35 6.66 -12.22
C LYS A 275 4.18 7.86 -12.73
N TYR A 276 4.71 7.75 -13.94
CA TYR A 276 5.65 8.72 -14.55
C TYR A 276 5.06 9.41 -15.79
N TRP A 277 3.76 9.46 -15.89
CA TRP A 277 3.02 10.17 -16.95
C TRP A 277 2.90 11.69 -16.75
N ARG A 278 3.39 12.21 -15.63
CA ARG A 278 3.42 13.65 -15.38
C ARG A 278 4.45 14.33 -16.30
N PRO A 279 4.21 15.56 -16.76
CA PRO A 279 5.16 16.27 -17.62
C PRO A 279 6.57 16.36 -17.03
N ALA A 280 6.69 16.47 -15.71
CA ALA A 280 7.96 16.49 -15.00
C ALA A 280 8.77 15.19 -15.12
N ASP A 281 8.09 14.06 -15.32
CA ASP A 281 8.70 12.72 -15.42
C ASP A 281 8.91 12.29 -16.89
N SER A 282 8.97 13.23 -17.82
CA SER A 282 9.01 12.95 -19.28
C SER A 282 10.19 12.06 -19.72
N LEU A 283 11.30 12.07 -19.00
CA LEU A 283 12.45 11.19 -19.29
C LEU A 283 12.15 9.74 -18.88
N LEU A 284 11.54 9.54 -17.72
CA LEU A 284 11.09 8.23 -17.27
C LEU A 284 10.00 7.68 -18.20
N MET A 285 9.07 8.52 -18.64
CA MET A 285 8.05 8.12 -19.59
C MET A 285 8.65 7.63 -20.92
N LYS A 286 9.68 8.30 -21.44
CA LYS A 286 10.38 7.84 -22.65
C LYS A 286 11.06 6.50 -22.46
N GLU A 287 11.73 6.31 -21.34
CA GLU A 287 12.40 5.05 -21.03
C GLU A 287 11.38 3.92 -20.86
N TYR A 288 10.28 4.18 -20.17
CA TYR A 288 9.18 3.24 -20.03
C TYR A 288 8.63 2.80 -21.41
N LEU A 289 8.26 3.75 -22.26
CA LEU A 289 7.71 3.45 -23.59
C LEU A 289 8.69 2.62 -24.44
N ARG A 290 9.99 2.93 -24.36
CA ARG A 290 11.04 2.17 -25.04
C ARG A 290 11.09 0.71 -24.55
N ARG A 291 10.93 0.47 -23.26
CA ARG A 291 10.92 -0.89 -22.68
C ARG A 291 9.66 -1.65 -23.05
N VAL A 292 8.50 -1.00 -22.97
CA VAL A 292 7.21 -1.59 -23.37
C VAL A 292 7.22 -2.02 -24.83
N GLU A 293 7.78 -1.21 -25.74
CA GLU A 293 7.86 -1.54 -27.16
C GLU A 293 8.69 -2.81 -27.43
N GLY A 294 9.74 -3.02 -26.61
CA GLY A 294 10.62 -4.18 -26.71
C GLY A 294 10.18 -5.42 -25.93
N HIS A 295 9.15 -5.30 -25.10
CA HIS A 295 8.75 -6.38 -24.17
C HIS A 295 7.57 -7.18 -24.72
N PRO A 296 7.65 -8.53 -24.77
CA PRO A 296 6.64 -9.36 -25.42
C PRO A 296 5.29 -9.41 -24.68
N PHE A 297 5.27 -9.07 -23.39
CA PHE A 297 4.12 -9.28 -22.50
C PHE A 297 3.40 -7.98 -22.09
N THR A 298 3.91 -6.82 -22.47
CA THR A 298 3.33 -5.53 -22.06
C THR A 298 2.88 -4.72 -23.25
N LYS A 299 1.77 -5.07 -23.83
CA LYS A 299 1.12 -4.22 -24.84
C LYS A 299 0.18 -3.18 -24.22
N GLY A 300 -0.16 -3.37 -22.94
CA GLY A 300 -1.05 -2.49 -22.20
C GLY A 300 -0.35 -1.27 -21.62
N SER A 301 -1.07 -0.15 -21.52
CA SER A 301 -0.59 1.10 -20.92
C SER A 301 -0.50 1.05 -19.39
N ASP A 302 -1.04 0.00 -18.76
CA ASP A 302 -1.16 -0.10 -17.31
C ASP A 302 -0.08 -0.98 -16.64
N ALA A 303 0.92 -1.42 -17.39
CA ALA A 303 2.09 -2.08 -16.83
C ALA A 303 3.14 -1.07 -16.39
N ASN A 304 3.91 -1.35 -15.36
CA ASN A 304 5.00 -0.51 -14.86
C ASN A 304 6.35 -1.19 -14.99
N MET A 305 6.97 -1.09 -16.15
CA MET A 305 8.28 -1.69 -16.44
C MET A 305 9.42 -1.21 -15.54
N LEU A 306 9.23 -0.12 -14.79
CA LEU A 306 10.24 0.44 -13.90
C LEU A 306 10.30 -0.26 -12.53
N VAL A 307 9.39 -1.21 -12.25
CA VAL A 307 9.45 -2.05 -11.04
C VAL A 307 10.72 -2.92 -10.97
N TYR A 308 11.38 -3.14 -12.09
CA TYR A 308 12.67 -3.83 -12.15
C TYR A 308 13.86 -2.96 -11.76
N ASP A 309 13.67 -1.63 -11.67
CA ASP A 309 14.75 -0.70 -11.43
C ASP A 309 15.03 -0.51 -9.95
N TYR A 310 16.31 -0.30 -9.65
CA TYR A 310 16.79 0.01 -8.32
C TYR A 310 16.04 1.19 -7.67
N PHE A 311 15.84 2.28 -8.42
CA PHE A 311 15.25 3.51 -7.87
C PHE A 311 13.77 3.34 -7.45
N TYR A 312 13.03 2.37 -8.01
CA TYR A 312 11.67 2.08 -7.56
C TYR A 312 11.65 1.66 -6.07
N GLY A 313 12.72 0.96 -5.65
CA GLY A 313 12.94 0.61 -4.24
C GLY A 313 13.33 1.79 -3.33
N LEU A 314 13.56 2.97 -3.87
CA LEU A 314 13.70 4.23 -3.09
C LEU A 314 12.37 4.99 -3.03
N ASP A 315 11.64 5.02 -4.13
CA ASP A 315 10.43 5.83 -4.27
C ASP A 315 9.23 5.23 -3.51
N MET A 316 9.10 3.90 -3.49
CA MET A 316 8.00 3.26 -2.74
C MET A 316 8.07 3.46 -1.22
N PRO A 317 9.23 3.23 -0.53
CA PRO A 317 9.31 3.56 0.89
C PRO A 317 9.17 5.06 1.16
N LEU A 318 9.59 5.94 0.24
CA LEU A 318 9.38 7.38 0.35
C LEU A 318 7.89 7.72 0.37
N LEU A 319 7.07 7.13 -0.53
CA LEU A 319 5.62 7.29 -0.51
C LEU A 319 5.02 6.82 0.83
N GLY A 320 5.47 5.66 1.33
CA GLY A 320 5.05 5.16 2.65
C GLY A 320 5.40 6.13 3.80
N MET A 321 6.57 6.77 3.76
CA MET A 321 6.98 7.78 4.75
C MET A 321 6.11 9.04 4.67
N GLU A 322 5.82 9.52 3.47
CA GLU A 322 4.91 10.66 3.28
C GLU A 322 3.52 10.36 3.84
N VAL A 323 2.98 9.18 3.58
CA VAL A 323 1.70 8.71 4.12
C VAL A 323 1.70 8.70 5.65
N MET A 324 2.72 8.12 6.28
CA MET A 324 2.86 8.06 7.74
C MET A 324 3.02 9.46 8.35
N ASN A 325 3.92 10.29 7.79
CA ASN A 325 4.21 11.62 8.30
C ASN A 325 3.03 12.59 8.17
N ASN A 326 2.10 12.33 7.24
CA ASN A 326 0.86 13.08 7.08
C ASN A 326 -0.32 12.47 7.87
N GLY A 327 -0.04 11.47 8.73
CA GLY A 327 -0.98 10.91 9.70
C GLY A 327 -2.07 10.04 9.07
N TYR A 328 -1.80 9.40 7.97
CA TYR A 328 -2.59 8.30 7.45
C TYR A 328 -2.34 7.04 8.29
N SER A 329 -3.28 6.14 8.27
CA SER A 329 -3.25 4.94 9.11
C SER A 329 -2.72 3.70 8.40
N GLY A 330 -2.41 3.77 7.11
CA GLY A 330 -1.88 2.63 6.34
C GLY A 330 -1.75 2.95 4.85
N ILE A 331 -1.07 2.05 4.14
CA ILE A 331 -0.89 2.09 2.69
C ILE A 331 -0.70 0.66 2.16
N ALA A 332 -1.42 0.27 1.11
CA ALA A 332 -1.17 -0.94 0.34
C ALA A 332 -0.47 -0.60 -0.98
N ALA A 333 0.65 -1.26 -1.24
CA ALA A 333 1.32 -1.13 -2.53
C ALA A 333 0.61 -1.96 -3.60
N TRP A 334 0.34 -1.36 -4.74
CA TRP A 334 -0.05 -2.02 -5.97
C TRP A 334 1.19 -2.48 -6.72
N MET A 335 1.50 -3.78 -6.87
CA MET A 335 0.85 -4.93 -6.25
C MET A 335 1.89 -5.98 -5.83
N LEU A 336 1.46 -7.08 -5.18
CA LEU A 336 2.35 -8.13 -4.72
C LEU A 336 2.95 -8.94 -5.89
N ASP A 337 2.10 -9.38 -6.83
CA ASP A 337 2.44 -10.42 -7.82
C ASP A 337 1.78 -10.12 -9.17
N ASP A 338 2.54 -10.21 -10.25
CA ASP A 338 2.01 -9.97 -11.60
C ASP A 338 1.03 -11.06 -12.07
N ALA A 339 1.12 -12.27 -11.51
CA ALA A 339 0.26 -13.39 -11.90
C ALA A 339 -1.22 -13.18 -11.52
N MET A 340 -1.54 -12.14 -10.75
CA MET A 340 -2.91 -11.87 -10.31
C MET A 340 -3.79 -11.23 -11.38
N HIS A 341 -3.20 -10.44 -12.32
CA HIS A 341 -3.99 -9.57 -13.19
C HIS A 341 -3.50 -9.49 -14.63
N SER A 342 -4.46 -9.26 -15.54
CA SER A 342 -4.21 -8.82 -16.91
C SER A 342 -4.78 -7.41 -17.15
N ASN A 343 -4.30 -6.73 -18.18
CA ASN A 343 -4.82 -5.42 -18.58
C ASN A 343 -6.27 -5.54 -19.08
N GLY A 344 -7.17 -4.79 -18.44
CA GLY A 344 -8.58 -4.77 -18.77
C GLY A 344 -9.28 -6.13 -18.60
N ASP A 345 -8.77 -6.96 -17.69
CA ASP A 345 -9.27 -8.31 -17.44
C ASP A 345 -9.42 -9.12 -18.74
N SER A 346 -8.42 -8.97 -19.62
CA SER A 346 -8.45 -9.56 -20.97
C SER A 346 -8.42 -11.08 -20.96
N GLY A 347 -7.98 -11.69 -19.84
CA GLY A 347 -7.76 -13.13 -19.72
C GLY A 347 -6.67 -13.65 -20.67
N LYS A 348 -5.70 -12.80 -21.04
CA LYS A 348 -4.60 -13.12 -21.94
C LYS A 348 -3.26 -12.95 -21.26
N THR A 349 -2.44 -13.97 -21.37
CA THR A 349 -1.09 -13.95 -20.77
C THR A 349 -0.18 -12.87 -21.35
N GLU A 350 -0.37 -12.49 -22.63
CA GLU A 350 0.38 -11.41 -23.24
C GLU A 350 -0.01 -10.01 -22.76
N ASP A 351 -1.07 -9.90 -21.98
CA ASP A 351 -1.57 -8.63 -21.42
C ASP A 351 -1.40 -8.56 -19.89
N ILE A 352 -0.50 -9.34 -19.29
CA ILE A 352 -0.25 -9.33 -17.84
C ILE A 352 0.13 -7.93 -17.35
N LYS A 353 -0.41 -7.53 -16.21
CA LYS A 353 -0.04 -6.28 -15.52
C LYS A 353 1.29 -6.44 -14.81
N LEU A 354 2.35 -5.79 -15.29
CA LEU A 354 3.67 -5.78 -14.65
C LEU A 354 3.77 -4.64 -13.62
N TRP A 355 3.43 -4.93 -12.38
CA TRP A 355 3.52 -4.02 -11.25
C TRP A 355 4.10 -4.68 -10.00
N GLY A 356 4.14 -6.01 -9.97
CA GLY A 356 4.42 -6.82 -8.80
C GLY A 356 5.86 -6.81 -8.33
N MET A 357 6.07 -7.49 -7.22
CA MET A 357 7.40 -7.78 -6.67
C MET A 357 8.04 -9.01 -7.32
N TRP A 358 7.26 -9.78 -8.06
CA TRP A 358 7.62 -10.96 -8.85
C TRP A 358 6.43 -11.38 -9.73
N ASN A 359 6.61 -12.45 -10.51
CA ASN A 359 5.53 -13.22 -11.11
C ASN A 359 5.68 -14.68 -10.66
N ILE A 360 4.85 -15.15 -9.74
CA ILE A 360 5.00 -16.50 -9.15
C ILE A 360 4.75 -17.65 -10.15
N LEU A 361 4.12 -17.34 -11.28
CA LEU A 361 3.85 -18.25 -12.38
C LEU A 361 4.74 -17.97 -13.60
N GLY A 362 5.96 -17.48 -13.36
CA GLY A 362 6.90 -17.14 -14.43
C GLY A 362 7.29 -18.33 -15.30
N GLU A 363 7.50 -19.50 -14.70
CA GLU A 363 7.80 -20.75 -15.42
C GLU A 363 6.58 -21.23 -16.21
N GLU A 364 5.39 -21.26 -15.59
CA GLU A 364 4.16 -21.79 -16.21
C GLU A 364 3.62 -20.90 -17.34
N LEU A 365 3.71 -19.58 -17.18
CA LEU A 365 3.14 -18.64 -18.14
C LEU A 365 4.10 -18.26 -19.26
N PHE A 366 5.40 -18.25 -19.00
CA PHE A 366 6.42 -17.70 -19.92
C PHE A 366 7.57 -18.65 -20.25
N ASP A 367 7.62 -19.84 -19.66
CA ASP A 367 8.78 -20.74 -19.74
C ASP A 367 10.09 -20.01 -19.28
N ASP A 368 9.92 -19.08 -18.29
CA ASP A 368 10.98 -18.23 -17.78
C ASP A 368 10.94 -18.12 -16.24
N PRO A 369 11.58 -19.03 -15.51
CA PRO A 369 11.60 -19.03 -14.05
C PRO A 369 12.28 -17.78 -13.47
N SER A 370 13.04 -16.99 -14.26
CA SER A 370 13.63 -15.75 -13.76
C SER A 370 12.61 -14.67 -13.44
N GLN A 371 11.39 -14.75 -13.98
CA GLN A 371 10.30 -13.84 -13.64
C GLN A 371 9.79 -14.04 -12.21
N GLU A 372 10.06 -15.19 -11.60
CA GLU A 372 9.72 -15.46 -10.21
C GLU A 372 10.74 -14.88 -9.22
N GLU A 373 11.87 -14.37 -9.70
CA GLU A 373 12.86 -13.73 -8.83
C GLU A 373 12.29 -12.46 -8.19
N ILE A 374 12.71 -12.22 -6.94
CA ILE A 374 12.34 -11.04 -6.18
C ILE A 374 12.93 -9.79 -6.84
N ARG A 375 12.08 -8.83 -7.19
CA ARG A 375 12.50 -7.55 -7.75
C ARG A 375 13.06 -6.62 -6.67
N PRO A 376 13.96 -5.67 -7.03
CA PRO A 376 14.69 -4.85 -6.07
C PRO A 376 13.85 -4.14 -5.03
N TRP A 377 12.66 -3.62 -5.39
CA TRP A 377 11.84 -2.84 -4.49
C TRP A 377 11.16 -3.64 -3.36
N TYR A 378 11.05 -4.96 -3.49
CA TYR A 378 10.64 -5.82 -2.39
C TYR A 378 11.54 -5.64 -1.17
N TYR A 379 12.85 -5.44 -1.37
CA TYR A 379 13.80 -5.26 -0.27
C TYR A 379 13.33 -4.17 0.70
N THR A 380 13.08 -2.99 0.19
CA THR A 380 12.71 -1.83 1.01
C THR A 380 11.26 -1.91 1.48
N TRP A 381 10.34 -2.32 0.60
CA TRP A 381 8.93 -2.39 0.96
C TRP A 381 8.64 -3.47 2.01
N SER A 382 9.29 -4.63 1.92
CA SER A 382 9.16 -5.68 2.94
C SER A 382 9.67 -5.23 4.31
N LEU A 383 10.75 -4.44 4.37
CA LEU A 383 11.22 -3.83 5.62
C LEU A 383 10.25 -2.79 6.17
N MET A 384 9.64 -1.97 5.30
CA MET A 384 8.61 -1.01 5.70
C MET A 384 7.35 -1.72 6.25
N CYS A 385 6.93 -2.82 5.64
CA CYS A 385 5.83 -3.64 6.18
C CYS A 385 6.19 -4.25 7.53
N ARG A 386 7.34 -4.92 7.60
CA ARG A 386 7.78 -5.67 8.77
C ARG A 386 7.99 -4.82 10.02
N TYR A 387 8.63 -3.66 9.86
CA TYR A 387 9.10 -2.86 10.98
C TYR A 387 8.25 -1.63 11.31
N PHE A 388 7.22 -1.35 10.52
CA PHE A 388 6.12 -0.46 10.89
C PHE A 388 4.83 -1.27 11.07
N PRO A 389 4.78 -2.18 12.06
CA PRO A 389 3.70 -3.15 12.20
C PRO A 389 2.39 -2.50 12.66
N ALA A 390 1.29 -3.25 12.49
CA ALA A 390 -0.02 -2.84 13.00
C ALA A 390 0.02 -2.53 14.50
N GLY A 391 -0.65 -1.46 14.90
CA GLY A 391 -0.69 -0.96 16.28
C GLY A 391 0.42 0.01 16.65
N SER A 392 1.37 0.29 15.74
CA SER A 392 2.43 1.26 15.99
C SER A 392 1.88 2.68 16.20
N THR A 393 2.64 3.47 16.97
CA THR A 393 2.54 4.92 17.04
C THR A 393 3.56 5.53 16.08
N ILE A 394 3.11 6.29 15.10
CA ILE A 394 3.98 7.04 14.21
C ILE A 394 4.46 8.28 14.96
N LEU A 395 5.76 8.47 15.01
CA LEU A 395 6.42 9.54 15.76
C LEU A 395 6.69 10.75 14.89
N HIS A 396 6.60 11.94 15.49
CA HIS A 396 6.94 13.18 14.82
C HIS A 396 8.45 13.29 14.63
N THR A 397 8.86 13.55 13.40
CA THR A 397 10.25 13.80 13.00
C THR A 397 10.43 15.23 12.57
N GLU A 398 11.47 15.88 13.06
CA GLU A 398 11.92 17.21 12.62
C GLU A 398 13.28 17.07 11.99
N MET A 399 13.46 17.69 10.84
CA MET A 399 14.71 17.67 10.10
C MET A 399 15.03 19.09 9.66
N ASN A 400 16.31 19.48 9.74
CA ASN A 400 16.76 20.69 9.08
C ASN A 400 16.74 20.42 7.57
N ALA A 401 15.60 20.75 6.96
CA ALA A 401 15.16 20.26 5.67
C ALA A 401 16.18 20.51 4.55
N GLU A 402 16.60 19.42 3.91
CA GLU A 402 17.13 19.43 2.54
C GLU A 402 16.11 18.68 1.66
N GLU A 403 15.86 19.22 0.47
CA GLU A 403 15.03 18.54 -0.54
C GLU A 403 15.64 17.18 -0.90
N GLY A 404 14.81 16.16 -1.04
CA GLY A 404 15.24 14.81 -1.41
C GLY A 404 15.73 13.94 -0.24
N LEU A 405 15.53 14.38 1.00
CA LEU A 405 15.77 13.59 2.21
C LEU A 405 14.47 13.39 2.98
N PHE A 406 14.19 12.15 3.37
CA PHE A 406 12.95 11.78 4.06
C PHE A 406 13.26 10.86 5.23
N VAL A 407 12.54 11.06 6.35
CA VAL A 407 12.66 10.23 7.54
C VAL A 407 11.27 9.97 8.10
N ALA A 408 11.00 8.73 8.49
CA ALA A 408 9.84 8.36 9.29
C ALA A 408 10.29 7.50 10.46
N ALA A 409 9.57 7.59 11.58
CA ALA A 409 9.85 6.81 12.76
C ALA A 409 8.56 6.33 13.41
N ALA A 410 8.64 5.16 14.06
CA ALA A 410 7.53 4.63 14.83
C ALA A 410 8.03 3.95 16.11
N GLU A 411 7.10 3.84 17.06
CA GLU A 411 7.27 3.10 18.31
C GLU A 411 6.16 2.07 18.46
N LYS A 412 6.52 0.90 18.97
CA LYS A 412 5.57 -0.12 19.44
C LYS A 412 6.18 -0.90 20.58
N ASP A 413 5.45 -1.00 21.70
CA ASP A 413 5.83 -1.76 22.89
C ASP A 413 7.24 -1.41 23.43
N GLY A 414 7.60 -0.11 23.39
CA GLY A 414 8.90 0.40 23.83
C GLY A 414 10.05 0.15 22.84
N ARG A 415 9.75 -0.36 21.65
CA ARG A 415 10.72 -0.58 20.56
C ARG A 415 10.49 0.41 19.44
N HIS A 416 11.55 0.72 18.72
CA HIS A 416 11.53 1.78 17.70
C HIS A 416 12.00 1.29 16.35
N VAL A 417 11.50 1.94 15.32
CA VAL A 417 12.02 1.89 13.96
C VAL A 417 12.24 3.29 13.43
N ILE A 418 13.31 3.49 12.72
CA ILE A 418 13.63 4.70 11.97
C ILE A 418 13.97 4.30 10.55
N ALA A 419 13.29 4.86 9.57
CA ALA A 419 13.61 4.69 8.17
C ALA A 419 13.99 6.04 7.56
N ALA A 420 15.00 6.06 6.71
CA ALA A 420 15.46 7.24 6.00
C ALA A 420 15.74 6.95 4.53
N VAL A 421 15.39 7.88 3.66
CA VAL A 421 15.69 7.83 2.22
C VAL A 421 16.45 9.07 1.80
N ASN A 422 17.51 8.88 1.02
CA ASN A 422 18.23 9.93 0.33
C ASN A 422 18.08 9.71 -1.19
N VAL A 423 17.31 10.56 -1.85
CA VAL A 423 17.16 10.55 -3.32
C VAL A 423 17.99 11.64 -3.99
N THR A 424 18.96 12.24 -3.27
CA THR A 424 19.93 13.20 -3.84
C THR A 424 21.17 12.48 -4.38
N ASP A 425 21.96 13.21 -5.17
CA ASP A 425 23.22 12.70 -5.74
C ASP A 425 24.43 12.90 -4.79
N ALA A 426 24.18 13.24 -3.52
CA ALA A 426 25.24 13.51 -2.56
C ALA A 426 25.09 12.68 -1.28
N ASP A 427 26.21 12.15 -0.80
CA ASP A 427 26.26 11.48 0.49
C ASP A 427 25.91 12.43 1.63
N ARG A 428 25.23 11.92 2.64
CA ARG A 428 24.86 12.63 3.86
C ARG A 428 25.31 11.87 5.11
N GLU A 429 25.57 12.60 6.19
CA GLU A 429 25.70 12.05 7.52
C GLU A 429 24.44 12.45 8.31
N LEU A 430 23.64 11.46 8.75
CA LEU A 430 22.52 11.70 9.64
C LEU A 430 22.99 11.79 11.09
N SER A 431 22.66 12.88 11.76
CA SER A 431 22.82 13.07 13.19
C SER A 431 21.44 12.90 13.84
N LEU A 432 21.15 11.68 14.30
CA LEU A 432 19.88 11.30 14.88
C LEU A 432 19.83 11.66 16.37
N ARG A 433 18.73 12.30 16.80
CA ARG A 433 18.35 12.44 18.20
C ARG A 433 17.09 11.61 18.43
N LEU A 434 17.27 10.55 19.20
CA LEU A 434 16.23 9.56 19.48
C LEU A 434 15.57 9.86 20.83
N PRO A 435 14.29 9.49 21.03
CA PRO A 435 13.61 9.67 22.31
C PRO A 435 14.20 8.75 23.40
N ALA A 436 14.81 7.63 23.03
CA ALA A 436 15.48 6.69 23.92
C ALA A 436 16.62 5.95 23.20
N PRO A 437 17.62 5.40 23.94
CA PRO A 437 18.60 4.50 23.36
C PRO A 437 17.96 3.22 22.82
N LEU A 438 18.57 2.62 21.79
CA LEU A 438 18.13 1.35 21.20
C LEU A 438 19.15 0.25 21.50
N GLU A 439 18.73 -0.79 22.19
CA GLU A 439 19.56 -1.95 22.48
C GLU A 439 19.18 -3.13 21.56
N GLY A 440 20.21 -3.85 21.09
CA GLY A 440 20.03 -4.98 20.20
C GLY A 440 19.54 -4.61 18.80
N ALA A 441 19.80 -3.38 18.36
CA ALA A 441 19.29 -2.88 17.10
C ALA A 441 19.95 -3.54 15.88
N SER A 442 19.20 -3.60 14.78
CA SER A 442 19.67 -3.99 13.46
C SER A 442 19.63 -2.78 12.52
N LEU A 443 20.59 -2.72 11.61
CA LEU A 443 20.69 -1.72 10.58
C LEU A 443 20.62 -2.40 9.22
N TYR A 444 19.66 -1.98 8.38
CA TYR A 444 19.49 -2.41 7.01
C TYR A 444 19.88 -1.27 6.07
N ARG A 445 20.48 -1.60 4.94
CA ARG A 445 20.84 -0.62 3.92
C ARG A 445 20.51 -1.14 2.53
N TYR A 446 19.88 -0.30 1.75
CA TYR A 446 19.61 -0.54 0.35
C TYR A 446 20.38 0.46 -0.50
N GLN A 447 21.35 -0.06 -1.24
CA GLN A 447 22.15 0.65 -2.25
C GLN A 447 22.26 -0.24 -3.47
N GLU A 448 22.46 0.34 -4.64
CA GLU A 448 22.48 -0.42 -5.90
C GLU A 448 23.44 -1.60 -5.86
N GLU A 449 24.65 -1.38 -5.33
CA GLU A 449 25.70 -2.41 -5.24
C GLU A 449 25.84 -3.04 -3.84
N ASN A 450 25.04 -2.60 -2.85
CA ASN A 450 25.13 -3.07 -1.47
C ASN A 450 23.76 -3.18 -0.81
N ARG A 451 23.10 -4.29 -1.09
CA ARG A 451 21.82 -4.71 -0.48
C ARG A 451 21.91 -6.17 -0.03
N PRO A 452 22.38 -6.43 1.18
CA PRO A 452 22.53 -7.80 1.67
C PRO A 452 21.23 -8.58 1.65
N THR A 453 21.24 -9.77 1.05
CA THR A 453 20.12 -10.71 1.02
C THR A 453 20.62 -12.12 1.33
N ASP A 454 19.71 -12.99 1.78
CA ASP A 454 19.96 -14.41 1.81
C ASP A 454 19.85 -15.07 0.41
N ASP A 455 19.97 -16.39 0.38
CA ASP A 455 19.92 -17.16 -0.87
C ASP A 455 18.54 -17.14 -1.55
N GLU A 456 17.46 -16.75 -0.82
CA GLU A 456 16.11 -16.59 -1.33
C GLU A 456 15.79 -15.14 -1.76
N GLY A 457 16.76 -14.22 -1.63
CA GLY A 457 16.60 -12.79 -1.93
C GLY A 457 15.95 -11.97 -0.83
N LEU A 458 15.75 -12.53 0.38
CA LEU A 458 15.18 -11.82 1.51
C LEU A 458 16.20 -10.89 2.17
N PRO A 459 15.81 -9.68 2.59
CA PRO A 459 16.73 -8.71 3.18
C PRO A 459 17.44 -9.21 4.43
N LEU A 460 18.76 -9.04 4.47
CA LEU A 460 19.58 -9.26 5.66
C LEU A 460 20.07 -7.92 6.23
N PRO A 461 20.19 -7.79 7.58
CA PRO A 461 20.80 -6.61 8.17
C PRO A 461 22.27 -6.50 7.80
N LEU A 462 22.71 -5.28 7.52
CA LEU A 462 24.14 -4.97 7.35
C LEU A 462 24.88 -5.11 8.68
N GLU A 463 24.24 -4.72 9.77
CA GLU A 463 24.75 -4.83 11.14
C GLU A 463 23.63 -5.25 12.09
N SER A 464 23.96 -6.01 13.13
CA SER A 464 23.00 -6.50 14.13
C SER A 464 23.59 -6.44 15.54
N GLY A 465 22.72 -6.42 16.55
CA GLY A 465 23.14 -6.38 17.97
C GLY A 465 23.72 -5.05 18.40
N LEU A 466 23.37 -3.97 17.71
CA LEU A 466 23.89 -2.63 17.97
C LEU A 466 23.31 -2.04 19.25
N SER A 467 24.16 -1.37 20.03
CA SER A 467 23.73 -0.46 21.09
C SER A 467 23.83 0.97 20.57
N ILE A 468 22.69 1.61 20.34
CA ILE A 468 22.58 2.94 19.74
C ILE A 468 22.18 3.92 20.84
N ALA A 469 23.05 4.90 21.13
CA ALA A 469 22.76 5.95 22.07
C ALA A 469 21.65 6.90 21.57
N ALA A 470 21.02 7.65 22.46
CA ALA A 470 20.00 8.65 22.10
C ALA A 470 20.52 9.73 21.12
N SER A 471 21.83 9.91 21.00
CA SER A 471 22.46 10.70 19.92
C SER A 471 23.34 9.73 19.11
N TYR A 472 23.03 9.57 17.83
CA TYR A 472 23.70 8.61 16.95
C TYR A 472 23.97 9.22 15.57
N LYS A 473 25.16 8.94 15.04
CA LYS A 473 25.53 9.35 13.69
C LYS A 473 25.67 8.16 12.78
N THR A 474 25.15 8.26 11.59
CA THR A 474 25.23 7.23 10.55
C THR A 474 25.31 7.82 9.16
N ALA A 475 26.01 7.14 8.25
CA ALA A 475 26.04 7.55 6.86
C ALA A 475 24.71 7.19 6.15
N LEU A 476 24.22 8.13 5.35
CA LEU A 476 23.14 7.95 4.39
C LEU A 476 23.67 8.30 2.99
N PRO A 477 24.24 7.34 2.26
CA PRO A 477 24.79 7.59 0.93
C PRO A 477 23.78 8.16 -0.05
N ALA A 478 24.28 8.76 -1.12
CA ALA A 478 23.45 9.15 -2.27
C ALA A 478 22.62 8.00 -2.77
N GLN A 479 21.41 8.28 -3.21
CA GLN A 479 20.47 7.29 -3.77
C GLN A 479 20.39 6.02 -2.91
N SER A 480 20.07 6.18 -1.61
CA SER A 480 20.01 5.03 -0.68
C SER A 480 18.82 5.08 0.28
N PHE A 481 18.49 3.91 0.81
CA PHE A 481 17.56 3.74 1.93
C PHE A 481 18.30 3.13 3.11
N LEU A 482 17.95 3.57 4.31
CA LEU A 482 18.43 3.09 5.60
C LEU A 482 17.25 2.77 6.50
N LEU A 483 17.32 1.63 7.21
CA LEU A 483 16.39 1.33 8.30
C LEU A 483 17.15 0.86 9.53
N ILE A 484 16.85 1.46 10.67
CA ILE A 484 17.39 1.10 11.98
C ILE A 484 16.23 0.70 12.87
N THR A 485 16.33 -0.44 13.53
CA THR A 485 15.27 -0.92 14.41
C THR A 485 15.76 -1.86 15.48
N ASN A 486 15.12 -1.83 16.66
CA ASN A 486 15.22 -2.86 17.67
C ASN A 486 13.90 -3.66 17.81
N MET A 487 13.01 -3.56 16.83
CA MET A 487 11.84 -4.44 16.69
C MET A 487 12.28 -5.83 16.20
N ASN A 488 11.49 -6.87 16.52
CA ASN A 488 11.77 -8.26 16.12
C ASN A 488 11.00 -8.66 14.86
#